data_d6c756ba4fcb77c4d4278a0398e9f250
#
_entry.id   d6c756ba4fcb77c4d4278a0398e9f250
#
_cell.length_a   1.000
_cell.length_b   1.000
_cell.length_c   1.000
_cell.angle_alpha   90.00
_cell.angle_beta   90.00
_cell.angle_gamma   90.00
#
_symmetry.space_group_name_H-M   'P 1'
#
loop_
_entity.id
_entity.type
_entity.pdbx_description
1 polymer ?
#
loop_
_entity_poly.entity_id
_entity_poly.type
_entity_poly.pdbx_seq_one_letter_code
_entity_poly.pdbx_strand_id
1 'polypeptide(L)'
;MKILCVAEKPSIAKAVAEHLSGGRSETRNTRNKYIKNYVFDYDFGGQPWGNCTVTMTSVLGHITAVEFPSEYKDWKHPPPERLFDAPVNTVIADDKKDIAQNIETQARYSQGLCIWTDCDREGEHIGHEIREAARKGNAALTVKRARFSNIERAHILHAARHLIMLDDRQVNAVAARIELDLRIGYALTRFLSNNLKSLGGPLANLVISYGSCQFPTLGFVVDRYFRVKNFKPETFWSIKVKHKKDGIDVNFSWLRNRLFDRASVVILYERCLAAKTAVVTKVQEKPTKKWKPLPLTTVELQKMSTRFLRMTGQQAMTAAESLYNKGFISYPRTETDRFDKGMNLRTLVQKQAQDNRWGAFAQNLMNGGFQQPRDGRHDDKAHPPIHPITYAGPSAALNEFEKKIYEFVVRRFLACCSEDAKGVATDIDILYGEESFHAHGVIVLERNYLEVYVYEKWTGTAELPKFTLGERFEPHEAMMTEGKTAPQAI
;
A
#
# COMPACT_ATOMS: atom_id res chain seq x y z
N MET A 1 32.78 25.72 10.19
CA MET A 1 31.77 25.83 9.11
C MET A 1 30.40 25.66 9.69
N LYS A 2 29.38 26.42 9.24
CA LYS A 2 27.99 26.24 9.69
C LYS A 2 27.13 25.67 8.57
N ILE A 3 26.33 24.66 8.89
CA ILE A 3 25.43 23.98 7.95
C ILE A 3 24.01 24.07 8.48
N LEU A 4 23.08 24.50 7.63
CA LEU A 4 21.66 24.43 7.89
C LEU A 4 21.13 23.10 7.39
N CYS A 5 20.53 22.30 8.26
CA CYS A 5 19.82 21.09 7.91
C CYS A 5 18.31 21.35 8.06
N VAL A 6 17.50 20.98 7.06
CA VAL A 6 16.07 21.20 7.09
C VAL A 6 15.33 19.90 6.75
N ALA A 7 14.53 19.42 7.69
CA ALA A 7 13.69 18.25 7.52
C ALA A 7 12.27 18.62 7.08
N GLU A 8 11.54 17.66 6.49
CA GLU A 8 10.16 17.87 6.06
C GLU A 8 9.17 18.00 7.23
N LYS A 9 9.51 17.36 8.37
CA LYS A 9 8.61 17.27 9.55
C LYS A 9 9.41 17.44 10.84
N PRO A 10 8.81 18.00 11.90
CA PRO A 10 9.48 18.19 13.20
C PRO A 10 9.97 16.89 13.84
N SER A 11 9.23 15.78 13.67
CA SER A 11 9.63 14.46 14.17
C SER A 11 10.93 13.96 13.53
N ILE A 12 11.06 14.17 12.22
CA ILE A 12 12.27 13.79 11.47
C ILE A 12 13.45 14.67 11.89
N ALA A 13 13.24 16.00 12.01
CA ALA A 13 14.29 16.92 12.48
C ALA A 13 14.83 16.52 13.85
N LYS A 14 13.93 16.20 14.79
CA LYS A 14 14.30 15.72 16.12
C LYS A 14 15.11 14.43 16.06
N ALA A 15 14.62 13.42 15.34
CA ALA A 15 15.27 12.12 15.23
C ALA A 15 16.66 12.25 14.57
N VAL A 16 16.78 13.00 13.47
CA VAL A 16 18.06 13.23 12.80
C VAL A 16 19.04 13.98 13.71
N ALA A 17 18.58 15.04 14.41
CA ALA A 17 19.41 15.78 15.36
C ALA A 17 19.90 14.86 16.49
N GLU A 18 19.05 14.03 17.07
CA GLU A 18 19.40 13.07 18.11
C GLU A 18 20.45 12.06 17.63
N HIS A 19 20.27 11.50 16.44
CA HIS A 19 21.20 10.50 15.89
C HIS A 19 22.55 11.08 15.49
N LEU A 20 22.57 12.26 14.85
CA LEU A 20 23.80 12.90 14.41
C LEU A 20 24.60 13.48 15.61
N SER A 21 23.92 14.08 16.60
CA SER A 21 24.57 14.65 17.77
C SER A 21 24.96 13.61 18.86
N GLY A 22 24.48 12.35 18.72
CA GLY A 22 24.58 11.36 19.80
C GLY A 22 23.81 11.78 21.05
N GLY A 23 22.68 12.50 20.89
CA GLY A 23 21.84 13.01 21.98
C GLY A 23 22.32 14.34 22.60
N ARG A 24 23.34 14.97 22.06
CA ARG A 24 23.94 16.23 22.60
C ARG A 24 23.60 17.42 21.72
N SER A 25 22.33 17.79 21.60
CA SER A 25 21.91 18.97 20.87
C SER A 25 21.30 20.02 21.79
N GLU A 26 21.64 21.30 21.53
CA GLU A 26 20.95 22.44 22.14
C GLU A 26 19.65 22.71 21.38
N THR A 27 18.54 22.79 22.08
CA THR A 27 17.24 23.08 21.49
C THR A 27 16.87 24.56 21.65
N ARG A 28 16.61 25.23 20.53
CA ARG A 28 16.18 26.63 20.49
C ARG A 28 14.76 26.74 19.94
N ASN A 29 13.92 27.55 20.60
CA ASN A 29 12.55 27.82 20.12
C ASN A 29 12.59 28.75 18.91
N THR A 30 11.58 28.61 18.03
CA THR A 30 11.31 29.55 16.94
C THR A 30 10.01 30.30 17.19
N ARG A 31 9.63 31.22 16.29
CA ARG A 31 8.31 31.88 16.36
C ARG A 31 7.16 30.90 16.20
N ASN A 32 7.35 29.86 15.40
CA ASN A 32 6.37 28.79 15.25
C ASN A 32 6.51 27.76 16.39
N LYS A 33 5.47 27.57 17.19
CA LYS A 33 5.47 26.66 18.35
C LYS A 33 5.79 25.18 18.03
N TYR A 34 5.58 24.75 16.80
CA TYR A 34 5.82 23.37 16.36
C TYR A 34 7.24 23.17 15.80
N ILE A 35 7.95 24.25 15.46
CA ILE A 35 9.26 24.19 14.85
C ILE A 35 10.32 24.55 15.90
N LYS A 36 11.37 23.74 15.94
CA LYS A 36 12.54 23.92 16.80
C LYS A 36 13.79 23.98 15.95
N ASN A 37 14.82 24.65 16.46
CA ASN A 37 16.17 24.59 15.93
C ASN A 37 17.03 23.78 16.91
N TYR A 38 17.65 22.71 16.43
CA TYR A 38 18.58 21.87 17.19
C TYR A 38 19.99 22.21 16.72
N VAL A 39 20.84 22.62 17.66
CA VAL A 39 22.23 23.03 17.35
C VAL A 39 23.19 22.01 17.93
N PHE A 40 24.11 21.49 17.12
CA PHE A 40 25.08 20.48 17.51
C PHE A 40 26.26 20.47 16.50
N ASP A 41 27.37 19.85 16.89
CA ASP A 41 28.50 19.61 16.02
C ASP A 41 28.43 18.22 15.39
N TYR A 42 28.78 18.13 14.09
CA TYR A 42 28.79 16.86 13.35
C TYR A 42 29.87 16.87 12.26
N ASP A 43 30.52 15.71 12.07
CA ASP A 43 31.45 15.48 10.98
C ASP A 43 30.79 14.68 9.85
N PHE A 44 30.61 15.34 8.70
CA PHE A 44 30.05 14.75 7.49
C PHE A 44 31.02 13.82 6.75
N GLY A 45 32.30 13.72 7.17
CA GLY A 45 33.28 12.79 6.61
C GLY A 45 34.07 13.34 5.41
N GLY A 46 34.16 14.65 5.22
CA GLY A 46 35.08 15.32 4.31
C GLY A 46 34.47 15.98 3.09
N GLN A 47 33.73 15.30 2.24
CA GLN A 47 33.14 15.90 1.01
C GLN A 47 31.60 15.90 1.07
N PRO A 48 30.91 17.04 0.82
CA PRO A 48 31.49 18.39 0.59
C PRO A 48 31.82 19.12 1.88
N TRP A 49 31.45 18.57 3.06
CA TRP A 49 31.63 19.19 4.37
C TRP A 49 32.31 18.21 5.34
N GLY A 50 33.26 18.68 6.13
CA GLY A 50 33.85 17.95 7.25
C GLY A 50 33.17 18.27 8.57
N ASN A 51 33.98 18.65 9.60
CA ASN A 51 33.49 19.10 10.90
C ASN A 51 32.73 20.41 10.80
N CYS A 52 31.48 20.40 11.22
CA CYS A 52 30.56 21.53 11.10
C CYS A 52 29.73 21.73 12.35
N THR A 53 29.39 22.96 12.65
CA THR A 53 28.26 23.26 13.54
C THR A 53 26.97 23.22 12.73
N VAL A 54 26.07 22.33 13.07
CA VAL A 54 24.80 22.10 12.39
C VAL A 54 23.66 22.79 13.11
N THR A 55 22.84 23.50 12.39
CA THR A 55 21.50 23.89 12.85
C THR A 55 20.47 23.04 12.11
N MET A 56 19.83 22.11 12.80
CA MET A 56 18.75 21.28 12.26
C MET A 56 17.40 21.90 12.59
N THR A 57 16.58 22.13 11.57
CA THR A 57 15.19 22.62 11.71
C THR A 57 14.25 21.81 10.82
N SER A 58 12.99 22.19 10.74
CA SER A 58 12.03 21.52 9.86
C SER A 58 11.04 22.50 9.24
N VAL A 59 10.36 21.99 8.23
CA VAL A 59 9.12 22.55 7.71
C VAL A 59 7.91 21.72 8.20
N LEU A 60 6.72 22.04 7.73
CA LEU A 60 5.46 21.28 7.91
C LEU A 60 4.87 20.97 6.52
N GLY A 61 5.58 20.16 5.75
CA GLY A 61 5.27 19.92 4.34
C GLY A 61 5.62 21.13 3.47
N HIS A 62 4.82 21.38 2.43
CA HIS A 62 5.00 22.51 1.52
C HIS A 62 5.00 23.86 2.24
N ILE A 63 5.90 24.77 1.80
CA ILE A 63 6.00 26.14 2.28
C ILE A 63 5.21 27.07 1.37
N THR A 64 5.13 26.74 0.08
CA THR A 64 4.48 27.57 -0.94
C THR A 64 3.10 27.02 -1.29
N ALA A 65 2.25 27.90 -1.79
CA ALA A 65 0.98 27.60 -2.42
C ALA A 65 0.97 28.24 -3.82
N VAL A 66 0.26 27.58 -4.73
CA VAL A 66 0.06 28.08 -6.11
C VAL A 66 -1.37 28.61 -6.21
N GLU A 67 -1.55 29.84 -6.63
CA GLU A 67 -2.84 30.49 -6.71
C GLU A 67 -3.00 31.38 -7.95
N PHE A 68 -4.24 31.59 -8.35
CA PHE A 68 -4.55 32.60 -9.35
C PHE A 68 -4.54 34.01 -8.76
N PRO A 69 -4.17 35.04 -9.52
CA PRO A 69 -4.31 36.44 -9.13
C PRO A 69 -5.76 36.80 -8.75
N SER A 70 -5.89 37.92 -8.02
CA SER A 70 -7.19 38.34 -7.46
C SER A 70 -8.30 38.55 -8.47
N GLU A 71 -7.95 38.97 -9.69
CA GLU A 71 -8.89 39.16 -10.81
C GLU A 71 -9.56 37.86 -11.29
N TYR A 72 -9.00 36.69 -10.93
CA TYR A 72 -9.55 35.37 -11.26
C TYR A 72 -10.29 34.73 -10.08
N LYS A 73 -10.55 35.44 -8.98
CA LYS A 73 -11.23 34.89 -7.79
C LYS A 73 -12.75 34.79 -7.97
N ASP A 74 -13.36 35.64 -8.82
CA ASP A 74 -14.79 35.54 -9.10
C ASP A 74 -15.14 34.25 -9.87
N TRP A 75 -16.33 33.70 -9.57
CA TRP A 75 -16.75 32.42 -10.14
C TRP A 75 -17.32 32.51 -11.56
N LYS A 76 -17.73 33.70 -11.98
CA LYS A 76 -18.35 33.95 -13.29
C LYS A 76 -17.45 34.77 -14.21
N HIS A 77 -16.64 35.66 -13.63
CA HIS A 77 -15.79 36.58 -14.37
C HIS A 77 -14.35 36.56 -13.88
N PRO A 78 -13.37 36.28 -14.76
CA PRO A 78 -13.57 35.86 -16.15
C PRO A 78 -14.20 34.47 -16.28
N PRO A 79 -14.72 34.08 -17.47
CA PRO A 79 -15.31 32.77 -17.70
C PRO A 79 -14.35 31.65 -17.33
N PRO A 80 -14.85 30.48 -16.82
CA PRO A 80 -14.00 29.40 -16.30
C PRO A 80 -12.90 28.88 -17.26
N GLU A 81 -13.17 28.89 -18.57
CA GLU A 81 -12.21 28.47 -19.60
C GLU A 81 -10.96 29.37 -19.66
N ARG A 82 -11.04 30.64 -19.25
CA ARG A 82 -9.88 31.53 -19.21
C ARG A 82 -8.85 31.15 -18.13
N LEU A 83 -9.23 30.30 -17.19
CA LEU A 83 -8.30 29.80 -16.16
C LEU A 83 -7.21 28.87 -16.72
N PHE A 84 -7.43 28.30 -17.92
CA PHE A 84 -6.39 27.47 -18.56
C PHE A 84 -5.18 28.29 -19.00
N ASP A 85 -5.37 29.57 -19.38
CA ASP A 85 -4.32 30.46 -19.84
C ASP A 85 -3.98 31.58 -18.83
N ALA A 86 -4.65 31.60 -17.67
CA ALA A 86 -4.44 32.60 -16.64
C ALA A 86 -3.01 32.54 -16.05
N PRO A 87 -2.41 33.66 -15.67
CA PRO A 87 -1.16 33.64 -14.91
C PRO A 87 -1.37 32.95 -13.57
N VAL A 88 -0.30 32.33 -13.07
CA VAL A 88 -0.31 31.62 -11.81
C VAL A 88 0.85 32.12 -10.95
N ASN A 89 0.58 32.43 -9.69
CA ASN A 89 1.54 32.93 -8.73
C ASN A 89 1.92 31.84 -7.73
N THR A 90 3.21 31.69 -7.46
CA THR A 90 3.69 30.90 -6.32
C THR A 90 3.95 31.84 -5.15
N VAL A 91 3.24 31.64 -4.06
CA VAL A 91 3.30 32.48 -2.87
C VAL A 91 3.67 31.64 -1.64
N ILE A 92 4.33 32.25 -0.65
CA ILE A 92 4.49 31.59 0.66
C ILE A 92 3.12 31.58 1.34
N ALA A 93 2.62 30.40 1.74
CA ALA A 93 1.36 30.27 2.44
C ALA A 93 1.38 31.06 3.76
N ASP A 94 0.30 31.72 4.12
CA ASP A 94 0.24 32.64 5.28
C ASP A 94 0.66 31.97 6.58
N ASP A 95 0.24 30.73 6.79
CA ASP A 95 0.57 29.90 7.96
C ASP A 95 2.02 29.37 7.95
N LYS A 96 2.76 29.56 6.85
CA LYS A 96 4.16 29.14 6.68
C LYS A 96 5.17 30.28 6.71
N LYS A 97 4.72 31.53 6.81
CA LYS A 97 5.61 32.71 6.79
C LYS A 97 6.71 32.65 7.86
N ASP A 98 6.35 32.29 9.10
CA ASP A 98 7.32 32.15 10.20
C ASP A 98 8.35 31.03 9.95
N ILE A 99 7.95 29.97 9.27
CA ILE A 99 8.83 28.86 8.92
C ILE A 99 9.83 29.30 7.85
N ALA A 100 9.33 29.93 6.80
CA ALA A 100 10.19 30.48 5.74
C ALA A 100 11.17 31.52 6.29
N GLN A 101 10.73 32.41 7.17
CA GLN A 101 11.56 33.40 7.83
C GLN A 101 12.64 32.77 8.73
N ASN A 102 12.33 31.66 9.44
CA ASN A 102 13.34 30.93 10.21
C ASN A 102 14.41 30.35 9.31
N ILE A 103 14.04 29.70 8.19
CA ILE A 103 14.97 29.14 7.21
C ILE A 103 15.87 30.23 6.66
N GLU A 104 15.31 31.34 6.20
CA GLU A 104 16.04 32.50 5.68
C GLU A 104 17.04 33.03 6.71
N THR A 105 16.60 33.20 7.97
CA THR A 105 17.45 33.72 9.05
C THR A 105 18.64 32.81 9.36
N GLN A 106 18.40 31.47 9.46
CA GLN A 106 19.48 30.51 9.71
C GLN A 106 20.41 30.35 8.52
N ALA A 107 19.90 30.49 7.30
CA ALA A 107 20.68 30.45 6.07
C ALA A 107 21.71 31.57 5.95
N ARG A 108 21.40 32.77 6.47
CA ARG A 108 22.37 33.94 6.47
C ARG A 108 23.70 33.61 7.13
N TYR A 109 23.67 32.72 8.12
CA TYR A 109 24.87 32.36 8.89
C TYR A 109 25.47 31.03 8.47
N SER A 110 24.94 30.40 7.42
CA SER A 110 25.34 29.08 6.96
C SER A 110 26.08 29.13 5.62
N GLN A 111 27.01 28.20 5.40
CA GLN A 111 27.72 28.00 4.13
C GLN A 111 27.12 26.87 3.30
N GLY A 112 26.36 26.00 3.93
CA GLY A 112 25.71 24.89 3.25
C GLY A 112 24.28 24.63 3.76
N LEU A 113 23.50 24.01 2.89
CA LEU A 113 22.14 23.57 3.15
C LEU A 113 22.04 22.07 2.88
N CYS A 114 21.66 21.31 3.89
CA CYS A 114 21.37 19.88 3.77
C CYS A 114 19.87 19.61 3.94
N ILE A 115 19.23 19.07 2.91
CA ILE A 115 17.80 18.83 2.85
C ILE A 115 17.50 17.39 3.29
N TRP A 116 16.56 17.23 4.25
CA TRP A 116 16.14 15.97 4.84
C TRP A 116 14.63 15.76 4.66
N THR A 117 14.18 15.71 3.41
CA THR A 117 12.79 15.45 3.05
C THR A 117 12.57 14.00 2.68
N ASP A 118 11.34 13.52 2.66
CA ASP A 118 10.99 12.15 2.28
C ASP A 118 11.49 11.81 0.86
N CYS A 119 11.81 10.56 0.58
CA CYS A 119 12.45 10.15 -0.69
C CYS A 119 11.46 9.98 -1.85
N ASP A 120 10.43 10.79 -1.93
CA ASP A 120 9.48 10.82 -3.04
C ASP A 120 9.58 12.14 -3.84
N ARG A 121 8.75 12.26 -4.88
CA ARG A 121 8.73 13.45 -5.73
C ARG A 121 8.28 14.70 -4.97
N GLU A 122 7.34 14.54 -4.01
CA GLU A 122 6.89 15.62 -3.15
C GLU A 122 8.04 16.13 -2.29
N GLY A 123 8.83 15.21 -1.69
CA GLY A 123 10.02 15.56 -0.93
C GLY A 123 11.09 16.28 -1.76
N GLU A 124 11.26 15.96 -3.05
CA GLU A 124 12.12 16.73 -3.95
C GLU A 124 11.59 18.16 -4.17
N HIS A 125 10.29 18.33 -4.35
CA HIS A 125 9.67 19.63 -4.53
C HIS A 125 9.71 20.48 -3.25
N ILE A 126 9.41 19.90 -2.09
CA ILE A 126 9.56 20.56 -0.79
C ILE A 126 11.02 20.96 -0.56
N GLY A 127 11.97 20.10 -0.93
CA GLY A 127 13.41 20.40 -0.90
C GLY A 127 13.78 21.60 -1.77
N HIS A 128 13.17 21.73 -2.94
CA HIS A 128 13.32 22.91 -3.80
C HIS A 128 12.77 24.17 -3.12
N GLU A 129 11.57 24.12 -2.55
CA GLU A 129 10.98 25.26 -1.83
C GLU A 129 11.87 25.72 -0.64
N ILE A 130 12.45 24.75 0.10
CA ILE A 130 13.43 25.01 1.16
C ILE A 130 14.67 25.69 0.60
N ARG A 131 15.19 25.22 -0.55
CA ARG A 131 16.34 25.81 -1.24
C ARG A 131 16.06 27.26 -1.60
N GLU A 132 14.92 27.55 -2.18
CA GLU A 132 14.55 28.92 -2.60
C GLU A 132 14.33 29.83 -1.38
N ALA A 133 13.75 29.36 -0.30
CA ALA A 133 13.61 30.10 0.94
C ALA A 133 14.99 30.40 1.58
N ALA A 134 15.89 29.43 1.60
CA ALA A 134 17.25 29.59 2.15
C ALA A 134 18.11 30.55 1.32
N ARG A 135 17.99 30.49 -0.01
CA ARG A 135 18.72 31.39 -0.93
C ARG A 135 18.38 32.87 -0.76
N LYS A 136 17.20 33.22 -0.24
CA LYS A 136 16.86 34.59 0.15
C LYS A 136 17.78 35.10 1.27
N GLY A 137 18.21 34.20 2.17
CA GLY A 137 19.17 34.52 3.23
C GLY A 137 20.61 34.50 2.76
N ASN A 138 21.00 33.54 1.94
CA ASN A 138 22.35 33.39 1.38
C ASN A 138 22.31 32.67 0.01
N ALA A 139 22.50 33.42 -1.05
CA ALA A 139 22.46 32.87 -2.42
C ALA A 139 23.63 31.92 -2.75
N ALA A 140 24.75 31.99 -1.99
CA ALA A 140 25.94 31.19 -2.23
C ALA A 140 25.99 29.84 -1.52
N LEU A 141 24.87 29.38 -0.93
CA LEU A 141 24.78 28.10 -0.23
C LEU A 141 25.11 26.91 -1.13
N THR A 142 26.03 26.06 -0.66
CA THR A 142 26.17 24.71 -1.25
C THR A 142 25.02 23.86 -0.79
N VAL A 143 24.15 23.45 -1.74
CA VAL A 143 22.93 22.68 -1.43
C VAL A 143 23.16 21.20 -1.69
N LYS A 144 22.85 20.36 -0.71
CA LYS A 144 22.89 18.91 -0.78
C LYS A 144 21.62 18.30 -0.17
N ARG A 145 21.36 17.05 -0.51
CA ARG A 145 20.21 16.27 -0.03
C ARG A 145 20.68 14.98 0.61
N ALA A 146 20.19 14.68 1.78
CA ALA A 146 20.31 13.37 2.41
C ALA A 146 19.13 12.49 2.00
N ARG A 147 19.40 11.28 1.52
CA ARG A 147 18.37 10.32 1.06
C ARG A 147 18.19 9.22 2.09
N PHE A 148 17.00 9.08 2.65
CA PHE A 148 16.70 8.11 3.70
C PHE A 148 15.27 7.56 3.52
N SER A 149 15.07 6.29 3.83
CA SER A 149 13.76 5.61 3.76
C SER A 149 13.25 5.15 5.13
N ASN A 150 14.03 5.35 6.17
CA ASN A 150 13.65 5.13 7.57
C ASN A 150 14.53 5.98 8.49
N ILE A 151 14.14 6.11 9.75
CA ILE A 151 14.84 6.95 10.74
C ILE A 151 15.72 6.14 11.71
N GLU A 152 16.12 4.93 11.34
CA GLU A 152 17.08 4.15 12.12
C GLU A 152 18.46 4.84 12.11
N ARG A 153 19.15 4.82 13.26
CA ARG A 153 20.42 5.55 13.45
C ARG A 153 21.46 5.23 12.37
N ALA A 154 21.67 3.95 12.08
CA ALA A 154 22.64 3.52 11.07
C ALA A 154 22.32 4.08 9.68
N HIS A 155 21.03 4.09 9.32
CA HIS A 155 20.56 4.60 8.04
C HIS A 155 20.71 6.12 7.93
N ILE A 156 20.37 6.85 8.99
CA ILE A 156 20.57 8.32 9.05
C ILE A 156 22.05 8.69 8.96
N LEU A 157 22.94 8.00 9.68
CA LEU A 157 24.39 8.23 9.59
C LEU A 157 24.92 7.93 8.18
N HIS A 158 24.42 6.87 7.53
CA HIS A 158 24.78 6.58 6.15
C HIS A 158 24.32 7.69 5.20
N ALA A 159 23.07 8.13 5.31
CA ALA A 159 22.51 9.21 4.49
C ALA A 159 23.28 10.54 4.65
N ALA A 160 23.71 10.86 5.88
CA ALA A 160 24.51 12.06 6.14
C ALA A 160 25.87 12.05 5.45
N ARG A 161 26.47 10.86 5.25
CA ARG A 161 27.77 10.70 4.60
C ARG A 161 27.69 10.53 3.08
N HIS A 162 26.49 10.23 2.54
CA HIS A 162 26.26 9.99 1.11
C HIS A 162 25.27 11.00 0.53
N LEU A 163 25.64 12.28 0.64
CA LEU A 163 24.81 13.38 0.17
C LEU A 163 24.76 13.45 -1.36
N ILE A 164 23.59 13.70 -1.90
CA ILE A 164 23.32 13.84 -3.34
C ILE A 164 22.85 15.26 -3.69
N MET A 165 22.57 15.51 -4.96
CA MET A 165 21.91 16.74 -5.43
C MET A 165 20.40 16.52 -5.45
N LEU A 166 19.62 17.61 -5.40
CA LEU A 166 18.20 17.58 -5.72
C LEU A 166 18.00 17.19 -7.20
N ASP A 167 16.94 16.42 -7.47
CA ASP A 167 16.55 16.07 -8.82
C ASP A 167 15.51 17.07 -9.35
N ASP A 168 15.98 18.06 -10.09
CA ASP A 168 15.14 19.13 -10.65
C ASP A 168 14.10 18.59 -11.65
N ARG A 169 14.26 17.37 -12.23
CA ARG A 169 13.24 16.75 -13.08
C ARG A 169 12.03 16.33 -12.25
N GLN A 170 12.26 15.76 -11.07
CA GLN A 170 11.17 15.42 -10.15
C GLN A 170 10.48 16.66 -9.60
N VAL A 171 11.26 17.71 -9.26
CA VAL A 171 10.72 19.02 -8.87
C VAL A 171 9.78 19.55 -9.94
N ASN A 172 10.21 19.59 -11.20
CA ASN A 172 9.43 20.11 -12.32
C ASN A 172 8.17 19.26 -12.58
N ALA A 173 8.26 17.94 -12.42
CA ALA A 173 7.12 17.04 -12.58
C ALA A 173 6.01 17.32 -11.52
N VAL A 174 6.40 17.58 -10.27
CA VAL A 174 5.45 17.95 -9.21
C VAL A 174 4.89 19.35 -9.44
N ALA A 175 5.72 20.32 -9.82
CA ALA A 175 5.26 21.67 -10.13
C ALA A 175 4.22 21.66 -11.26
N ALA A 176 4.48 20.92 -12.35
CA ALA A 176 3.53 20.76 -13.46
C ALA A 176 2.22 20.10 -13.02
N ARG A 177 2.29 19.07 -12.15
CA ARG A 177 1.10 18.44 -11.59
C ARG A 177 0.27 19.42 -10.75
N ILE A 178 0.92 20.17 -9.86
CA ILE A 178 0.23 21.14 -8.99
C ILE A 178 -0.47 22.22 -9.84
N GLU A 179 0.20 22.75 -10.84
CA GLU A 179 -0.37 23.74 -11.76
C GLU A 179 -1.52 23.16 -12.57
N LEU A 180 -1.38 21.94 -13.10
CA LEU A 180 -2.42 21.25 -13.86
C LEU A 180 -3.66 20.99 -12.98
N ASP A 181 -3.47 20.50 -11.76
CA ASP A 181 -4.56 20.26 -10.82
C ASP A 181 -5.27 21.57 -10.44
N LEU A 182 -4.52 22.67 -10.25
CA LEU A 182 -5.10 23.99 -10.01
C LEU A 182 -5.99 24.43 -11.17
N ARG A 183 -5.45 24.45 -12.40
CA ARG A 183 -6.14 24.91 -13.59
C ARG A 183 -7.40 24.11 -13.88
N ILE A 184 -7.26 22.80 -14.00
CA ILE A 184 -8.36 21.87 -14.30
C ILE A 184 -9.38 21.89 -13.15
N GLY A 185 -8.92 21.81 -11.91
CA GLY A 185 -9.77 21.78 -10.73
C GLY A 185 -10.66 23.03 -10.62
N TYR A 186 -10.07 24.20 -10.74
CA TYR A 186 -10.82 25.46 -10.66
C TYR A 186 -11.73 25.67 -11.88
N ALA A 187 -11.21 25.49 -13.10
CA ALA A 187 -12.00 25.70 -14.31
C ALA A 187 -13.23 24.78 -14.36
N LEU A 188 -13.03 23.47 -14.18
CA LEU A 188 -14.14 22.52 -14.28
C LEU A 188 -15.07 22.54 -13.06
N THR A 189 -14.56 22.80 -11.85
CA THR A 189 -15.42 23.02 -10.67
C THR A 189 -16.38 24.18 -10.88
N ARG A 190 -15.90 25.32 -11.39
CA ARG A 190 -16.73 26.50 -11.68
C ARG A 190 -17.70 26.21 -12.82
N PHE A 191 -17.21 25.62 -13.91
CA PHE A 191 -18.02 25.25 -15.07
C PHE A 191 -19.19 24.34 -14.67
N LEU A 192 -18.90 23.24 -13.97
CA LEU A 192 -19.93 22.30 -13.53
C LEU A 192 -20.90 22.93 -12.54
N SER A 193 -20.38 23.64 -11.51
CA SER A 193 -21.23 24.25 -10.50
C SER A 193 -22.14 25.33 -11.09
N ASN A 194 -21.62 26.19 -11.98
CA ASN A 194 -22.42 27.26 -12.57
C ASN A 194 -23.51 26.72 -13.52
N ASN A 195 -23.22 25.69 -14.31
CA ASN A 195 -24.17 25.13 -15.28
C ASN A 195 -25.21 24.21 -14.63
N LEU A 196 -24.80 23.37 -13.64
CA LEU A 196 -25.69 22.38 -13.07
C LEU A 196 -26.62 22.95 -11.97
N LYS A 197 -26.32 24.11 -11.40
CA LYS A 197 -27.21 24.80 -10.47
C LYS A 197 -28.60 25.10 -11.07
N SER A 198 -28.65 25.36 -12.37
CA SER A 198 -29.91 25.64 -13.09
C SER A 198 -30.84 24.42 -13.16
N LEU A 199 -30.38 23.23 -12.92
CA LEU A 199 -31.19 22.00 -12.87
C LEU A 199 -32.04 21.91 -11.60
N GLY A 200 -31.77 22.75 -10.60
CA GLY A 200 -32.56 22.82 -9.34
C GLY A 200 -32.32 21.58 -8.44
N GLY A 201 -33.26 21.41 -7.47
CA GLY A 201 -33.21 20.29 -6.53
C GLY A 201 -31.93 20.29 -5.68
N PRO A 202 -31.37 19.11 -5.39
CA PRO A 202 -30.14 19.00 -4.57
C PRO A 202 -28.92 19.74 -5.15
N LEU A 203 -28.89 19.97 -6.46
CA LEU A 203 -27.76 20.59 -7.16
C LEU A 203 -27.74 22.13 -7.04
N ALA A 204 -28.87 22.77 -6.68
CA ALA A 204 -29.01 24.23 -6.66
C ALA A 204 -27.99 24.91 -5.71
N ASN A 205 -27.64 24.28 -4.59
CA ASN A 205 -26.78 24.85 -3.54
C ASN A 205 -25.46 24.08 -3.35
N LEU A 206 -25.14 23.13 -4.23
CA LEU A 206 -23.91 22.34 -4.14
C LEU A 206 -22.79 22.95 -4.99
N VAL A 207 -21.58 22.94 -4.44
CA VAL A 207 -20.36 23.10 -5.21
C VAL A 207 -19.98 21.71 -5.74
N ILE A 208 -19.99 21.57 -7.08
CA ILE A 208 -19.61 20.33 -7.73
C ILE A 208 -18.10 20.38 -7.99
N SER A 209 -17.35 19.91 -7.02
CA SER A 209 -15.89 19.87 -7.09
C SER A 209 -15.43 18.87 -8.14
N TYR A 210 -14.55 19.30 -9.01
CA TYR A 210 -13.88 18.44 -10.00
C TYR A 210 -12.45 18.16 -9.59
N GLY A 211 -12.02 16.92 -9.75
CA GLY A 211 -10.62 16.53 -9.61
C GLY A 211 -10.20 15.59 -10.75
N SER A 212 -9.00 15.77 -11.27
CA SER A 212 -8.45 15.03 -12.41
C SER A 212 -8.43 13.51 -12.21
N CYS A 213 -8.29 13.06 -10.96
CA CYS A 213 -8.35 11.64 -10.60
C CYS A 213 -9.72 11.22 -10.06
N GLN A 214 -10.45 12.12 -9.39
CA GLN A 214 -11.72 11.81 -8.72
C GLN A 214 -12.82 11.46 -9.72
N PHE A 215 -13.00 12.26 -10.77
CA PHE A 215 -14.06 12.06 -11.74
C PHE A 215 -13.90 10.77 -12.58
N PRO A 216 -12.73 10.46 -13.15
CA PRO A 216 -12.52 9.17 -13.81
C PRO A 216 -12.72 7.98 -12.87
N THR A 217 -12.24 8.06 -11.61
CA THR A 217 -12.45 7.00 -10.61
C THR A 217 -13.93 6.81 -10.31
N LEU A 218 -14.67 7.91 -10.10
CA LEU A 218 -16.13 7.86 -9.93
C LEU A 218 -16.81 7.26 -11.17
N GLY A 219 -16.36 7.63 -12.37
CA GLY A 219 -16.85 7.08 -13.63
C GLY A 219 -16.78 5.56 -13.70
N PHE A 220 -15.65 4.97 -13.31
CA PHE A 220 -15.50 3.50 -13.23
C PHE A 220 -16.47 2.85 -12.24
N VAL A 221 -16.66 3.48 -11.06
CA VAL A 221 -17.61 2.97 -10.06
C VAL A 221 -19.04 3.06 -10.55
N VAL A 222 -19.42 4.18 -11.18
CA VAL A 222 -20.76 4.40 -11.75
C VAL A 222 -21.03 3.43 -12.91
N ASP A 223 -20.08 3.25 -13.84
CA ASP A 223 -20.21 2.28 -14.92
C ASP A 223 -20.42 0.87 -14.37
N ARG A 224 -19.62 0.50 -13.37
CA ARG A 224 -19.77 -0.80 -12.70
C ARG A 224 -21.12 -0.95 -12.01
N TYR A 225 -21.58 0.10 -11.31
CA TYR A 225 -22.91 0.11 -10.70
C TYR A 225 -24.01 -0.14 -11.71
N PHE A 226 -23.98 0.55 -12.87
CA PHE A 226 -24.99 0.34 -13.92
C PHE A 226 -24.88 -1.03 -14.57
N ARG A 227 -23.70 -1.60 -14.75
CA ARG A 227 -23.54 -2.97 -15.22
C ARG A 227 -24.20 -3.98 -14.27
N VAL A 228 -24.04 -3.79 -12.96
CA VAL A 228 -24.68 -4.63 -11.95
C VAL A 228 -26.21 -4.39 -11.95
N LYS A 229 -26.64 -3.13 -11.94
CA LYS A 229 -28.07 -2.76 -11.90
C LYS A 229 -28.83 -3.24 -13.15
N ASN A 230 -28.24 -3.16 -14.31
CA ASN A 230 -28.87 -3.52 -15.59
C ASN A 230 -28.61 -4.98 -15.98
N PHE A 231 -27.92 -5.75 -15.13
CA PHE A 231 -27.64 -7.15 -15.40
C PHE A 231 -28.95 -7.94 -15.47
N LYS A 232 -29.08 -8.73 -16.54
CA LYS A 232 -30.21 -9.65 -16.73
C LYS A 232 -29.77 -11.06 -16.38
N PRO A 233 -30.24 -11.63 -15.26
CA PRO A 233 -29.92 -13.01 -14.90
C PRO A 233 -30.51 -13.98 -15.93
N GLU A 234 -29.70 -14.96 -16.31
CA GLU A 234 -30.14 -16.09 -17.12
C GLU A 234 -30.17 -17.34 -16.27
N THR A 235 -31.23 -18.19 -16.44
CA THR A 235 -31.33 -19.45 -15.75
C THR A 235 -30.42 -20.47 -16.42
N PHE A 236 -29.73 -21.25 -15.62
CA PHE A 236 -28.91 -22.37 -16.08
C PHE A 236 -29.17 -23.62 -15.26
N TRP A 237 -28.79 -24.75 -15.80
CA TRP A 237 -28.91 -26.05 -15.14
C TRP A 237 -27.55 -26.74 -15.12
N SER A 238 -27.33 -27.54 -14.07
CA SER A 238 -26.13 -28.32 -13.85
C SER A 238 -26.47 -29.66 -13.22
N ILE A 239 -25.60 -30.63 -13.39
CA ILE A 239 -25.74 -31.95 -12.74
C ILE A 239 -24.72 -32.02 -11.60
N LYS A 240 -25.16 -32.42 -10.42
CA LYS A 240 -24.33 -32.70 -9.25
C LYS A 240 -24.42 -34.16 -8.88
N VAL A 241 -23.28 -34.76 -8.56
CA VAL A 241 -23.20 -36.15 -8.13
C VAL A 241 -22.53 -36.20 -6.77
N LYS A 242 -23.11 -36.93 -5.83
CA LYS A 242 -22.53 -37.17 -4.51
C LYS A 242 -22.34 -38.66 -4.30
N HIS A 243 -21.23 -39.01 -3.69
CA HIS A 243 -20.95 -40.37 -3.26
C HIS A 243 -20.40 -40.37 -1.84
N LYS A 244 -20.83 -41.33 -1.05
CA LYS A 244 -20.34 -41.51 0.31
C LYS A 244 -19.40 -42.72 0.34
N LYS A 245 -18.12 -42.48 0.68
CA LYS A 245 -17.12 -43.51 0.82
C LYS A 245 -16.36 -43.34 2.12
N ASP A 246 -16.15 -44.41 2.86
CA ASP A 246 -15.44 -44.41 4.15
C ASP A 246 -16.00 -43.38 5.16
N GLY A 247 -17.29 -43.11 5.12
CA GLY A 247 -17.97 -42.12 5.97
C GLY A 247 -17.84 -40.67 5.48
N ILE A 248 -17.12 -40.42 4.39
CA ILE A 248 -16.89 -39.09 3.83
C ILE A 248 -17.78 -38.84 2.61
N ASP A 249 -18.47 -37.71 2.60
CA ASP A 249 -19.28 -37.26 1.46
C ASP A 249 -18.41 -36.57 0.41
N VAL A 250 -18.35 -37.15 -0.79
CA VAL A 250 -17.60 -36.61 -1.92
C VAL A 250 -18.56 -35.98 -2.91
N ASN A 251 -18.37 -34.71 -3.21
CA ASN A 251 -19.13 -33.96 -4.20
C ASN A 251 -18.37 -33.92 -5.52
N PHE A 252 -18.95 -34.49 -6.56
CA PHE A 252 -18.43 -34.44 -7.91
C PHE A 252 -19.15 -33.36 -8.72
N SER A 253 -18.40 -32.41 -9.20
CA SER A 253 -18.86 -31.28 -10.04
C SER A 253 -18.85 -31.71 -11.50
N TRP A 254 -19.88 -31.37 -12.24
CA TRP A 254 -20.00 -31.67 -13.67
C TRP A 254 -18.94 -30.91 -14.47
N LEU A 255 -18.19 -31.57 -15.34
CA LEU A 255 -17.13 -30.94 -16.12
C LEU A 255 -17.63 -29.90 -17.13
N ARG A 256 -18.86 -30.03 -17.64
CA ARG A 256 -19.51 -28.98 -18.46
C ARG A 256 -19.89 -27.76 -17.63
N ASN A 257 -19.81 -27.83 -16.31
CA ASN A 257 -20.19 -26.81 -15.36
C ASN A 257 -21.69 -26.50 -15.39
N ARG A 258 -22.23 -25.97 -16.48
CA ARG A 258 -23.64 -25.62 -16.66
C ARG A 258 -24.03 -25.51 -18.13
N LEU A 259 -25.32 -25.69 -18.42
CA LEU A 259 -25.94 -25.41 -19.71
C LEU A 259 -27.16 -24.50 -19.51
N PHE A 260 -27.54 -23.76 -20.53
CA PHE A 260 -28.67 -22.85 -20.49
C PHE A 260 -29.94 -23.44 -21.12
N ASP A 261 -29.84 -24.63 -21.71
CA ASP A 261 -30.97 -25.39 -22.19
C ASP A 261 -31.34 -26.53 -21.23
N ARG A 262 -32.50 -26.41 -20.62
CA ARG A 262 -33.02 -27.39 -19.65
C ARG A 262 -33.23 -28.78 -20.25
N ALA A 263 -33.77 -28.84 -21.49
CA ALA A 263 -34.08 -30.11 -22.14
C ALA A 263 -32.83 -30.96 -22.36
N SER A 264 -31.77 -30.32 -22.83
CA SER A 264 -30.45 -30.96 -22.99
C SER A 264 -29.91 -31.50 -21.66
N VAL A 265 -30.05 -30.75 -20.57
CA VAL A 265 -29.56 -31.23 -19.25
C VAL A 265 -30.38 -32.38 -18.72
N VAL A 266 -31.71 -32.37 -18.93
CA VAL A 266 -32.60 -33.50 -18.55
C VAL A 266 -32.18 -34.76 -19.29
N ILE A 267 -31.96 -34.71 -20.61
CA ILE A 267 -31.55 -35.88 -21.39
C ILE A 267 -30.22 -36.45 -20.87
N LEU A 268 -29.23 -35.58 -20.62
CA LEU A 268 -27.92 -36.00 -20.11
C LEU A 268 -28.04 -36.59 -18.70
N TYR A 269 -28.87 -35.98 -17.86
CA TYR A 269 -29.14 -36.47 -16.51
C TYR A 269 -29.83 -37.87 -16.51
N GLU A 270 -30.84 -38.07 -17.36
CA GLU A 270 -31.50 -39.38 -17.51
C GLU A 270 -30.52 -40.44 -18.00
N ARG A 271 -29.60 -40.13 -18.91
CA ARG A 271 -28.54 -41.05 -19.32
C ARG A 271 -27.60 -41.40 -18.17
N CYS A 272 -27.28 -40.46 -17.31
CA CYS A 272 -26.51 -40.74 -16.10
C CYS A 272 -27.27 -41.73 -15.19
N LEU A 273 -28.55 -41.47 -14.91
CA LEU A 273 -29.37 -42.34 -14.06
C LEU A 273 -29.52 -43.76 -14.65
N ALA A 274 -29.72 -43.87 -15.97
CA ALA A 274 -29.80 -45.15 -16.67
C ALA A 274 -28.53 -46.00 -16.56
N ALA A 275 -27.37 -45.37 -16.48
CA ALA A 275 -26.07 -46.06 -16.31
C ALA A 275 -25.92 -46.70 -14.91
N LYS A 276 -26.68 -46.26 -13.90
CA LYS A 276 -26.65 -46.68 -12.49
C LYS A 276 -25.30 -46.54 -11.79
N THR A 277 -24.21 -46.89 -12.43
CA THR A 277 -22.84 -46.87 -11.84
C THR A 277 -21.93 -45.85 -12.52
N ALA A 278 -21.14 -45.17 -11.70
CA ALA A 278 -20.04 -44.33 -12.14
C ALA A 278 -18.72 -45.14 -12.12
N VAL A 279 -17.78 -44.74 -12.98
CA VAL A 279 -16.46 -45.37 -13.09
C VAL A 279 -15.39 -44.32 -12.87
N VAL A 280 -14.43 -44.60 -12.02
CA VAL A 280 -13.28 -43.72 -11.79
C VAL A 280 -12.33 -43.80 -13.00
N THR A 281 -12.19 -42.68 -13.70
CA THR A 281 -11.37 -42.58 -14.93
C THR A 281 -9.99 -41.96 -14.69
N LYS A 282 -9.84 -41.25 -13.56
CA LYS A 282 -8.56 -40.65 -13.18
C LYS A 282 -8.48 -40.49 -11.66
N VAL A 283 -7.31 -40.82 -11.12
CA VAL A 283 -6.93 -40.48 -9.74
C VAL A 283 -5.53 -39.88 -9.82
N GLN A 284 -5.35 -38.66 -9.38
CA GLN A 284 -4.08 -37.98 -9.41
C GLN A 284 -3.83 -37.26 -8.08
N GLU A 285 -2.76 -37.65 -7.42
CA GLU A 285 -2.24 -36.93 -6.27
C GLU A 285 -1.00 -36.15 -6.68
N LYS A 286 -0.90 -34.88 -6.27
CA LYS A 286 0.25 -34.04 -6.56
C LYS A 286 0.57 -33.12 -5.40
N PRO A 287 1.85 -32.89 -5.09
CA PRO A 287 2.24 -31.83 -4.17
C PRO A 287 1.68 -30.50 -4.64
N THR A 288 1.10 -29.75 -3.73
CA THR A 288 0.62 -28.40 -3.98
C THR A 288 1.14 -27.47 -2.91
N LYS A 289 1.19 -26.18 -3.22
CA LYS A 289 1.61 -25.17 -2.28
C LYS A 289 0.81 -23.89 -2.45
N LYS A 290 0.60 -23.22 -1.32
CA LYS A 290 0.05 -21.88 -1.31
C LYS A 290 1.21 -20.91 -1.08
N TRP A 291 1.41 -20.03 -2.05
CA TRP A 291 2.51 -19.08 -2.05
C TRP A 291 2.41 -18.10 -0.89
N LYS A 292 3.49 -17.90 -0.17
CA LYS A 292 3.64 -16.83 0.81
C LYS A 292 3.42 -15.47 0.13
N PRO A 293 2.95 -14.45 0.87
CA PRO A 293 2.66 -13.15 0.29
C PRO A 293 3.91 -12.44 -0.26
N LEU A 294 3.71 -11.55 -1.21
CA LEU A 294 4.74 -10.60 -1.64
C LEU A 294 4.96 -9.53 -0.57
N PRO A 295 6.14 -8.89 -0.54
CA PRO A 295 6.39 -7.73 0.29
C PRO A 295 5.33 -6.64 0.09
N LEU A 296 5.08 -5.86 1.14
CA LEU A 296 3.92 -4.99 1.26
C LEU A 296 4.11 -3.65 0.56
N THR A 297 3.21 -3.32 -0.36
CA THR A 297 3.11 -1.99 -1.01
C THR A 297 2.00 -1.15 -0.37
N THR A 298 1.97 0.16 -0.68
CA THR A 298 0.92 1.09 -0.22
C THR A 298 -0.48 0.65 -0.62
N VAL A 299 -0.68 0.29 -1.89
CA VAL A 299 -1.99 -0.15 -2.41
C VAL A 299 -2.45 -1.42 -1.71
N GLU A 300 -1.54 -2.36 -1.51
CA GLU A 300 -1.86 -3.61 -0.82
C GLU A 300 -2.19 -3.38 0.66
N LEU A 301 -1.46 -2.49 1.35
CA LEU A 301 -1.77 -2.08 2.71
C LEU A 301 -3.21 -1.51 2.80
N GLN A 302 -3.58 -0.59 1.92
CA GLN A 302 -4.93 0.01 1.91
C GLN A 302 -6.02 -1.03 1.64
N LYS A 303 -5.84 -1.90 0.64
CA LYS A 303 -6.79 -2.99 0.30
C LYS A 303 -7.00 -3.94 1.47
N MET A 304 -5.91 -4.41 2.07
CA MET A 304 -5.97 -5.38 3.17
C MET A 304 -6.50 -4.73 4.46
N SER A 305 -6.20 -3.47 4.71
CA SER A 305 -6.75 -2.73 5.84
C SER A 305 -8.28 -2.58 5.74
N THR A 306 -8.80 -2.30 4.55
CA THR A 306 -10.24 -2.25 4.31
C THR A 306 -10.88 -3.62 4.49
N ARG A 307 -10.24 -4.65 3.92
CA ARG A 307 -10.79 -6.01 3.91
C ARG A 307 -10.77 -6.69 5.29
N PHE A 308 -9.68 -6.55 6.04
CA PHE A 308 -9.45 -7.33 7.26
C PHE A 308 -9.47 -6.51 8.55
N LEU A 309 -9.08 -5.24 8.49
CA LEU A 309 -8.97 -4.40 9.69
C LEU A 309 -10.18 -3.47 9.88
N ARG A 310 -11.12 -3.45 8.94
CA ARG A 310 -12.29 -2.57 8.92
C ARG A 310 -11.92 -1.09 9.05
N MET A 311 -10.88 -0.69 8.32
CA MET A 311 -10.38 0.68 8.25
C MET A 311 -10.54 1.21 6.84
N THR A 312 -10.82 2.50 6.69
CA THR A 312 -10.72 3.14 5.37
C THR A 312 -9.26 3.24 4.94
N GLY A 313 -9.02 3.34 3.63
CA GLY A 313 -7.66 3.55 3.11
C GLY A 313 -6.98 4.79 3.70
N GLN A 314 -7.74 5.87 3.93
CA GLN A 314 -7.23 7.09 4.56
C GLN A 314 -6.81 6.85 6.01
N GLN A 315 -7.64 6.18 6.81
CA GLN A 315 -7.30 5.84 8.20
C GLN A 315 -6.05 4.96 8.28
N ALA A 316 -5.93 3.99 7.37
CA ALA A 316 -4.76 3.13 7.27
C ALA A 316 -3.49 3.92 6.98
N MET A 317 -3.53 4.83 6.00
CA MET A 317 -2.38 5.66 5.65
C MET A 317 -2.01 6.64 6.75
N THR A 318 -2.97 7.29 7.39
CA THR A 318 -2.71 8.17 8.53
C THR A 318 -2.01 7.43 9.68
N ALA A 319 -2.46 6.21 9.99
CA ALA A 319 -1.83 5.38 11.02
C ALA A 319 -0.43 4.91 10.61
N ALA A 320 -0.24 4.51 9.35
CA ALA A 320 1.07 4.10 8.82
C ALA A 320 2.08 5.25 8.81
N GLU A 321 1.67 6.46 8.39
CA GLU A 321 2.52 7.66 8.44
C GLU A 321 2.90 8.02 9.88
N SER A 322 1.98 7.89 10.82
CA SER A 322 2.28 8.09 12.24
C SER A 322 3.30 7.07 12.76
N LEU A 323 3.16 5.80 12.39
CA LEU A 323 4.13 4.74 12.76
C LEU A 323 5.52 5.00 12.15
N TYR A 324 5.58 5.45 10.90
CA TYR A 324 6.83 5.88 10.26
C TYR A 324 7.47 7.03 11.03
N ASN A 325 6.71 8.09 11.33
CA ASN A 325 7.21 9.25 12.09
C ASN A 325 7.70 8.89 13.52
N LYS A 326 7.16 7.79 14.09
CA LYS A 326 7.60 7.23 15.37
C LYS A 326 8.75 6.23 15.24
N GLY A 327 9.17 5.86 14.02
CA GLY A 327 10.29 4.96 13.74
C GLY A 327 9.97 3.47 13.87
N PHE A 328 8.69 3.08 13.85
CA PHE A 328 8.30 1.69 13.99
C PHE A 328 8.24 0.93 12.66
N ILE A 329 7.93 1.62 11.57
CA ILE A 329 7.90 1.03 10.23
C ILE A 329 8.69 1.90 9.24
N SER A 330 9.03 1.33 8.08
CA SER A 330 9.61 2.06 6.94
C SER A 330 8.59 3.02 6.31
N TYR A 331 9.05 3.88 5.40
CA TYR A 331 8.19 4.81 4.68
C TYR A 331 7.00 4.11 4.02
N PRO A 332 5.75 4.53 4.30
CA PRO A 332 4.58 3.75 3.90
C PRO A 332 4.06 4.05 2.49
N ARG A 333 4.68 4.98 1.75
CA ARG A 333 4.33 5.28 0.36
C ARG A 333 5.36 4.67 -0.57
N THR A 334 5.12 3.46 -1.03
CA THR A 334 6.01 2.72 -1.92
C THR A 334 5.21 1.81 -2.85
N GLU A 335 5.68 1.70 -4.08
CA GLU A 335 5.18 0.72 -5.04
C GLU A 335 6.05 -0.54 -5.08
N THR A 336 7.16 -0.54 -4.33
CA THR A 336 8.14 -1.63 -4.33
C THR A 336 7.60 -2.86 -3.61
N ASP A 337 7.63 -4.01 -4.29
CA ASP A 337 7.18 -5.31 -3.80
C ASP A 337 8.31 -6.36 -3.77
N ARG A 338 9.57 -5.90 -3.64
CA ARG A 338 10.75 -6.72 -3.46
C ARG A 338 11.76 -6.04 -2.53
N PHE A 339 12.50 -6.82 -1.75
CA PHE A 339 13.57 -6.30 -0.90
C PHE A 339 14.91 -6.25 -1.65
N ASP A 340 15.73 -5.26 -1.33
CA ASP A 340 17.11 -5.23 -1.79
C ASP A 340 17.89 -6.43 -1.21
N LYS A 341 18.72 -7.07 -2.05
CA LYS A 341 19.50 -8.24 -1.64
C LYS A 341 20.54 -7.95 -0.56
N GLY A 342 20.97 -6.69 -0.45
CA GLY A 342 21.91 -6.23 0.58
C GLY A 342 21.25 -5.97 1.94
N MET A 343 19.92 -5.98 2.03
CA MET A 343 19.21 -5.67 3.26
C MET A 343 19.23 -6.84 4.25
N ASN A 344 19.67 -6.59 5.47
CA ASN A 344 19.71 -7.61 6.52
C ASN A 344 18.34 -7.82 7.18
N LEU A 345 17.49 -8.61 6.52
CA LEU A 345 16.14 -8.91 7.00
C LEU A 345 16.12 -9.75 8.28
N ARG A 346 17.17 -10.57 8.53
CA ARG A 346 17.25 -11.40 9.75
C ARG A 346 17.31 -10.55 11.00
N THR A 347 18.05 -9.44 10.99
CA THR A 347 18.09 -8.51 12.14
C THR A 347 16.70 -7.92 12.44
N LEU A 348 15.90 -7.63 11.41
CA LEU A 348 14.53 -7.14 11.58
C LEU A 348 13.59 -8.22 12.14
N VAL A 349 13.73 -9.47 11.70
CA VAL A 349 13.02 -10.63 12.28
C VAL A 349 13.39 -10.80 13.76
N GLN A 350 14.67 -10.72 14.09
CA GLN A 350 15.15 -10.86 15.48
C GLN A 350 14.55 -9.83 16.42
N LYS A 351 14.40 -8.57 15.98
CA LYS A 351 13.75 -7.52 16.79
C LYS A 351 12.31 -7.88 17.16
N GLN A 352 11.61 -8.69 16.36
CA GLN A 352 10.23 -9.10 16.60
C GLN A 352 10.08 -10.33 17.51
N ALA A 353 11.17 -11.00 17.87
CA ALA A 353 11.16 -12.21 18.68
C ALA A 353 10.70 -11.99 20.13
N GLN A 354 10.57 -10.73 20.58
CA GLN A 354 10.16 -10.38 21.95
C GLN A 354 8.62 -10.34 22.12
N ASP A 355 7.83 -10.32 21.04
CA ASP A 355 6.37 -10.20 21.12
C ASP A 355 5.72 -11.54 21.46
N ASN A 356 4.73 -11.54 22.35
CA ASN A 356 4.02 -12.75 22.76
C ASN A 356 3.09 -13.34 21.70
N ARG A 357 2.71 -12.58 20.66
CA ARG A 357 1.76 -12.97 19.60
C ARG A 357 2.43 -13.63 18.40
N TRP A 358 3.68 -13.24 18.10
CA TRP A 358 4.43 -13.74 16.93
C TRP A 358 5.90 -14.02 17.22
N GLY A 359 6.36 -13.79 18.45
CA GLY A 359 7.78 -13.94 18.82
C GLY A 359 8.29 -15.37 18.68
N ALA A 360 7.47 -16.36 19.04
CA ALA A 360 7.83 -17.76 18.85
C ALA A 360 8.05 -18.09 17.34
N PHE A 361 7.20 -17.55 16.49
CA PHE A 361 7.35 -17.71 15.02
C PHE A 361 8.62 -17.00 14.53
N ALA A 362 8.89 -15.77 14.99
CA ALA A 362 10.11 -15.05 14.64
C ALA A 362 11.38 -15.81 15.09
N GLN A 363 11.36 -16.42 16.27
CA GLN A 363 12.45 -17.29 16.74
C GLN A 363 12.65 -18.53 15.86
N ASN A 364 11.57 -19.18 15.42
CA ASN A 364 11.64 -20.31 14.50
C ASN A 364 12.28 -19.90 13.16
N LEU A 365 11.97 -18.71 12.66
CA LEU A 365 12.64 -18.18 11.46
C LEU A 365 14.15 -18.00 11.70
N MET A 366 14.55 -17.49 12.86
CA MET A 366 15.98 -17.33 13.20
C MET A 366 16.70 -18.66 13.35
N ASN A 367 16.01 -19.70 13.81
CA ASN A 367 16.55 -21.04 14.04
C ASN A 367 16.59 -21.94 12.78
N GLY A 368 16.48 -21.35 11.58
CA GLY A 368 16.63 -22.06 10.31
C GLY A 368 15.43 -22.00 9.37
N GLY A 369 14.25 -21.55 9.84
CA GLY A 369 13.05 -21.42 9.03
C GLY A 369 13.02 -20.18 8.11
N PHE A 370 14.05 -19.32 8.16
CA PHE A 370 14.11 -18.12 7.35
C PHE A 370 14.32 -18.44 5.86
N GLN A 371 13.43 -17.91 5.06
CA GLN A 371 13.52 -17.93 3.59
C GLN A 371 13.48 -16.50 3.05
N GLN A 372 14.26 -16.23 2.02
CA GLN A 372 14.21 -14.92 1.35
C GLN A 372 12.78 -14.64 0.87
N PRO A 373 12.26 -13.42 1.06
CA PRO A 373 11.01 -13.00 0.47
C PRO A 373 11.00 -13.21 -1.05
N ARG A 374 9.82 -13.46 -1.59
CA ARG A 374 9.62 -13.51 -3.04
C ARG A 374 9.82 -12.11 -3.62
N ASP A 375 10.41 -12.02 -4.81
CA ASP A 375 10.48 -10.78 -5.56
C ASP A 375 9.20 -10.58 -6.35
N GLY A 376 8.57 -9.40 -6.18
CA GLY A 376 7.54 -8.91 -7.07
C GLY A 376 8.14 -8.26 -8.32
N ARG A 377 7.31 -7.53 -9.05
CA ARG A 377 7.69 -6.91 -10.34
C ARG A 377 7.98 -5.42 -10.24
N HIS A 378 7.62 -4.78 -9.12
CA HIS A 378 7.65 -3.34 -8.96
C HIS A 378 8.83 -2.92 -8.07
N ASP A 379 9.50 -1.86 -8.49
CA ASP A 379 10.59 -1.25 -7.77
C ASP A 379 10.65 0.24 -8.13
N ASP A 380 10.24 1.10 -7.19
CA ASP A 380 10.24 2.55 -7.37
C ASP A 380 11.64 3.17 -7.29
N LYS A 381 12.68 2.36 -7.03
CA LYS A 381 14.09 2.77 -6.88
C LYS A 381 14.35 3.78 -5.76
N ALA A 382 13.34 4.06 -4.95
CA ALA A 382 13.40 5.04 -3.87
C ALA A 382 13.27 4.40 -2.49
N HIS A 383 12.35 3.45 -2.34
CA HIS A 383 11.99 2.88 -1.05
C HIS A 383 11.97 1.36 -1.07
N PRO A 384 12.29 0.71 0.06
CA PRO A 384 11.96 -0.70 0.25
C PRO A 384 10.43 -0.88 0.42
N PRO A 385 9.93 -2.12 0.36
CA PRO A 385 8.58 -2.45 0.80
C PRO A 385 8.32 -2.01 2.24
N ILE A 386 7.05 -1.82 2.59
CA ILE A 386 6.66 -1.49 3.97
C ILE A 386 7.00 -2.67 4.90
N HIS A 387 7.80 -2.40 5.94
CA HIS A 387 8.26 -3.42 6.88
C HIS A 387 8.54 -2.81 8.27
N PRO A 388 8.57 -3.62 9.34
CA PRO A 388 8.90 -3.13 10.67
C PRO A 388 10.38 -2.78 10.78
N ILE A 389 10.69 -1.66 11.43
CA ILE A 389 12.06 -1.20 11.71
C ILE A 389 12.43 -1.50 13.14
N THR A 390 11.53 -1.22 14.08
CA THR A 390 11.75 -1.36 15.53
C THR A 390 10.59 -2.14 16.13
N TYR A 391 10.85 -2.87 17.24
CA TYR A 391 9.80 -3.51 18.00
C TYR A 391 8.98 -2.48 18.78
N ALA A 392 7.67 -2.52 18.61
CA ALA A 392 6.72 -1.72 19.36
C ALA A 392 6.19 -2.55 20.53
N GLY A 393 6.85 -2.47 21.67
CA GLY A 393 6.44 -3.18 22.89
C GLY A 393 5.17 -2.59 23.52
N PRO A 394 4.69 -3.20 24.62
CA PRO A 394 3.48 -2.75 25.33
C PRO A 394 3.52 -1.30 25.81
N SER A 395 4.72 -0.77 26.09
CA SER A 395 4.95 0.62 26.50
C SER A 395 4.93 1.64 25.35
N ALA A 396 4.88 1.17 24.09
CA ALA A 396 4.80 2.07 22.95
C ALA A 396 3.45 2.80 22.94
N ALA A 397 3.50 4.14 22.91
CA ALA A 397 2.31 4.99 22.88
C ALA A 397 1.65 4.94 21.47
N LEU A 398 0.99 3.81 21.17
CA LEU A 398 0.26 3.58 19.93
C LEU A 398 -1.25 3.62 20.18
N ASN A 399 -1.97 4.34 19.31
CA ASN A 399 -3.43 4.28 19.31
C ASN A 399 -3.92 2.95 18.67
N GLU A 400 -5.23 2.69 18.72
CA GLU A 400 -5.82 1.43 18.25
C GLU A 400 -5.63 1.18 16.75
N PHE A 401 -5.65 2.23 15.92
CA PHE A 401 -5.40 2.10 14.49
C PHE A 401 -3.92 1.79 14.21
N GLU A 402 -3.02 2.46 14.91
CA GLU A 402 -1.57 2.22 14.81
C GLU A 402 -1.21 0.80 15.25
N LYS A 403 -1.79 0.29 16.34
CA LYS A 403 -1.59 -1.10 16.78
C LYS A 403 -2.00 -2.10 15.71
N LYS A 404 -3.18 -1.91 15.12
CA LYS A 404 -3.69 -2.79 14.05
C LYS A 404 -2.77 -2.77 12.81
N ILE A 405 -2.36 -1.59 12.36
CA ILE A 405 -1.47 -1.45 11.20
C ILE A 405 -0.09 -2.04 11.50
N TYR A 406 0.49 -1.77 12.68
CA TYR A 406 1.77 -2.33 13.08
C TYR A 406 1.74 -3.86 13.10
N GLU A 407 0.73 -4.45 13.75
CA GLU A 407 0.54 -5.91 13.77
C GLU A 407 0.42 -6.49 12.36
N PHE A 408 -0.38 -5.86 11.50
CA PHE A 408 -0.53 -6.29 10.11
C PHE A 408 0.80 -6.25 9.36
N VAL A 409 1.56 -5.16 9.48
CA VAL A 409 2.87 -4.99 8.83
C VAL A 409 3.86 -6.05 9.31
N VAL A 410 3.94 -6.29 10.63
CA VAL A 410 4.83 -7.31 11.21
C VAL A 410 4.46 -8.71 10.73
N ARG A 411 3.18 -9.09 10.83
CA ARG A 411 2.72 -10.43 10.41
C ARG A 411 2.96 -10.65 8.91
N ARG A 412 2.73 -9.62 8.09
CA ARG A 412 3.03 -9.68 6.65
C ARG A 412 4.52 -9.87 6.38
N PHE A 413 5.37 -9.11 7.08
CA PHE A 413 6.82 -9.20 6.94
C PHE A 413 7.35 -10.57 7.33
N LEU A 414 6.96 -11.10 8.49
CA LEU A 414 7.35 -12.44 8.94
C LEU A 414 6.87 -13.52 7.98
N ALA A 415 5.65 -13.40 7.46
CA ALA A 415 5.12 -14.31 6.43
C ALA A 415 5.97 -14.28 5.15
N CYS A 416 6.39 -13.09 4.69
CA CYS A 416 7.30 -12.98 3.54
C CYS A 416 8.63 -13.71 3.77
N CYS A 417 9.12 -13.72 5.01
CA CYS A 417 10.38 -14.36 5.42
C CYS A 417 10.26 -15.86 5.75
N SER A 418 9.07 -16.46 5.61
CA SER A 418 8.80 -17.88 5.89
C SER A 418 8.79 -18.72 4.62
N GLU A 419 8.48 -20.00 4.75
CA GLU A 419 8.21 -20.89 3.62
C GLU A 419 6.75 -20.78 3.14
N ASP A 420 6.50 -21.24 1.89
CA ASP A 420 5.17 -21.45 1.36
C ASP A 420 4.43 -22.50 2.19
N ALA A 421 3.11 -22.40 2.31
CA ALA A 421 2.33 -23.49 2.88
C ALA A 421 2.30 -24.67 1.90
N LYS A 422 2.45 -25.89 2.41
CA LYS A 422 2.57 -27.12 1.62
C LYS A 422 1.38 -28.04 1.87
N GLY A 423 0.95 -28.72 0.83
CA GLY A 423 -0.15 -29.66 0.89
C GLY A 423 -0.10 -30.66 -0.24
N VAL A 424 -1.08 -31.54 -0.25
CA VAL A 424 -1.34 -32.49 -1.33
C VAL A 424 -2.70 -32.21 -1.91
N ALA A 425 -2.77 -32.03 -3.21
CA ALA A 425 -4.01 -31.94 -3.96
C ALA A 425 -4.34 -33.30 -4.56
N THR A 426 -5.57 -33.76 -4.36
CA THR A 426 -6.12 -35.01 -4.96
C THR A 426 -7.20 -34.61 -5.94
N ASP A 427 -7.02 -35.00 -7.19
CA ASP A 427 -7.97 -34.82 -8.28
C ASP A 427 -8.54 -36.19 -8.67
N ILE A 428 -9.88 -36.34 -8.68
CA ILE A 428 -10.58 -37.55 -9.03
C ILE A 428 -11.61 -37.24 -10.12
N ASP A 429 -11.46 -37.89 -11.29
CA ASP A 429 -12.43 -37.80 -12.36
C ASP A 429 -13.24 -39.09 -12.44
N ILE A 430 -14.52 -38.96 -12.67
CA ILE A 430 -15.42 -40.09 -12.87
C ILE A 430 -16.22 -39.90 -14.16
N LEU A 431 -16.58 -41.03 -14.79
CA LEU A 431 -17.53 -41.11 -15.88
C LEU A 431 -18.83 -41.71 -15.34
N TYR A 432 -19.95 -41.01 -15.46
CA TYR A 432 -21.26 -41.45 -15.07
C TYR A 432 -22.24 -41.30 -16.25
N GLY A 433 -22.66 -42.43 -16.82
CA GLY A 433 -23.24 -42.43 -18.16
C GLY A 433 -22.20 -42.00 -19.20
N GLU A 434 -22.50 -40.97 -19.97
CA GLU A 434 -21.58 -40.36 -20.96
C GLU A 434 -20.97 -39.06 -20.44
N GLU A 435 -21.26 -38.66 -19.19
CA GLU A 435 -20.85 -37.38 -18.63
C GLU A 435 -19.71 -37.55 -17.62
N SER A 436 -18.77 -36.60 -17.68
CA SER A 436 -17.62 -36.57 -16.80
C SER A 436 -17.82 -35.60 -15.63
N PHE A 437 -17.38 -36.03 -14.44
CA PHE A 437 -17.45 -35.26 -13.22
C PHE A 437 -16.10 -35.26 -12.51
N HIS A 438 -15.84 -34.22 -11.72
CA HIS A 438 -14.57 -33.96 -11.06
C HIS A 438 -14.75 -33.68 -9.58
N ALA A 439 -13.95 -34.30 -8.74
CA ALA A 439 -13.80 -33.95 -7.33
C ALA A 439 -12.35 -33.51 -7.06
N HIS A 440 -12.20 -32.45 -6.29
CA HIS A 440 -10.90 -31.88 -5.90
C HIS A 440 -10.82 -31.79 -4.39
N GLY A 441 -9.76 -32.33 -3.82
CA GLY A 441 -9.45 -32.24 -2.40
C GLY A 441 -8.04 -31.67 -2.17
N VAL A 442 -7.84 -30.99 -1.05
CA VAL A 442 -6.52 -30.50 -0.61
C VAL A 442 -6.34 -30.84 0.86
N ILE A 443 -5.26 -31.50 1.18
CA ILE A 443 -4.80 -31.71 2.55
C ILE A 443 -3.64 -30.77 2.80
N VAL A 444 -3.73 -29.92 3.83
CA VAL A 444 -2.65 -29.02 4.25
C VAL A 444 -1.73 -29.80 5.17
N LEU A 445 -0.50 -30.01 4.74
CA LEU A 445 0.52 -30.73 5.52
C LEU A 445 1.31 -29.76 6.43
N GLU A 446 1.74 -28.64 5.89
CA GLU A 446 2.56 -27.65 6.58
C GLU A 446 1.94 -26.27 6.38
N ARG A 447 1.54 -25.64 7.47
CA ARG A 447 0.91 -24.30 7.42
C ARG A 447 1.94 -23.20 7.16
N ASN A 448 3.17 -23.32 7.68
CA ASN A 448 4.28 -22.40 7.49
C ASN A 448 3.86 -20.93 7.69
N TYR A 449 3.93 -20.06 6.65
CA TYR A 449 3.58 -18.64 6.78
C TYR A 449 2.14 -18.39 7.28
N LEU A 450 1.21 -19.31 7.08
CA LEU A 450 -0.18 -19.20 7.54
C LEU A 450 -0.31 -19.25 9.08
N GLU A 451 0.71 -19.67 9.80
CA GLU A 451 0.71 -19.65 11.27
C GLU A 451 0.78 -18.21 11.79
N VAL A 452 1.54 -17.35 11.13
CA VAL A 452 1.69 -15.94 11.53
C VAL A 452 0.75 -15.01 10.76
N TYR A 453 0.43 -15.34 9.51
CA TYR A 453 -0.41 -14.50 8.65
C TYR A 453 -1.89 -14.91 8.73
N VAL A 454 -2.50 -14.57 9.86
CA VAL A 454 -3.88 -14.99 10.22
C VAL A 454 -4.98 -14.42 9.32
N TYR A 455 -4.65 -13.48 8.44
CA TYR A 455 -5.58 -12.85 7.49
C TYR A 455 -5.90 -13.71 6.28
N GLU A 456 -5.13 -14.76 6.06
CA GLU A 456 -5.32 -15.69 4.96
C GLU A 456 -5.62 -17.09 5.49
N LYS A 457 -6.60 -17.74 4.89
CA LYS A 457 -6.97 -19.11 5.21
C LYS A 457 -6.65 -20.01 4.03
N TRP A 458 -6.10 -21.16 4.32
CA TRP A 458 -6.04 -22.28 3.42
C TRP A 458 -6.61 -23.48 4.16
N THR A 459 -7.94 -23.50 4.17
CA THR A 459 -8.67 -24.67 4.66
C THR A 459 -8.61 -25.69 3.55
N GLY A 460 -8.07 -26.86 3.84
CA GLY A 460 -8.23 -28.00 2.95
C GLY A 460 -9.73 -28.17 2.63
N THR A 461 -10.07 -28.38 1.38
CA THR A 461 -11.34 -29.03 1.05
C THR A 461 -11.27 -30.43 1.66
N ALA A 462 -12.40 -31.01 2.05
CA ALA A 462 -12.45 -32.27 2.79
C ALA A 462 -11.44 -33.29 2.22
N GLU A 463 -10.77 -33.99 3.10
CA GLU A 463 -9.95 -35.14 2.73
C GLU A 463 -10.76 -36.06 1.85
N LEU A 464 -10.33 -36.30 0.63
CA LEU A 464 -11.01 -37.24 -0.25
C LEU A 464 -10.59 -38.65 0.15
N PRO A 465 -11.56 -39.59 0.24
CA PRO A 465 -11.26 -41.01 0.48
C PRO A 465 -10.46 -41.57 -0.72
N LYS A 466 -9.74 -42.65 -0.48
CA LYS A 466 -8.96 -43.29 -1.53
C LYS A 466 -9.84 -43.96 -2.57
N PHE A 467 -9.74 -43.51 -3.81
CA PHE A 467 -10.32 -44.15 -4.98
C PHE A 467 -9.23 -44.87 -5.77
N THR A 468 -9.63 -45.92 -6.48
CA THR A 468 -8.73 -46.62 -7.41
C THR A 468 -9.19 -46.44 -8.85
N LEU A 469 -8.24 -46.39 -9.78
CA LEU A 469 -8.56 -46.30 -11.20
C LEU A 469 -9.39 -47.50 -11.65
N GLY A 470 -10.51 -47.26 -12.36
CA GLY A 470 -11.45 -48.30 -12.79
C GLY A 470 -12.45 -48.72 -11.72
N GLU A 471 -12.36 -48.17 -10.52
CA GLU A 471 -13.35 -48.43 -9.45
C GLU A 471 -14.75 -48.04 -9.92
N ARG A 472 -15.75 -48.90 -9.63
CA ARG A 472 -17.14 -48.67 -9.96
C ARG A 472 -17.94 -48.52 -8.69
N PHE A 473 -18.82 -47.53 -8.67
CA PHE A 473 -19.75 -47.32 -7.55
C PHE A 473 -21.09 -46.76 -8.02
N GLU A 474 -22.10 -47.01 -7.28
CA GLU A 474 -23.41 -46.35 -7.45
C GLU A 474 -23.37 -45.01 -6.67
N PRO A 475 -23.59 -43.87 -7.33
CA PRO A 475 -23.66 -42.57 -6.63
C PRO A 475 -24.75 -42.59 -5.56
N HIS A 476 -24.46 -42.06 -4.38
CA HIS A 476 -25.44 -41.94 -3.30
C HIS A 476 -26.58 -40.98 -3.68
N GLU A 477 -26.24 -39.92 -4.39
CA GLU A 477 -27.16 -38.91 -4.87
C GLU A 477 -26.71 -38.37 -6.22
N ALA A 478 -27.62 -38.29 -7.16
CA ALA A 478 -27.44 -37.51 -8.38
C ALA A 478 -28.66 -36.59 -8.53
N MET A 479 -28.38 -35.29 -8.78
CA MET A 479 -29.44 -34.29 -8.92
C MET A 479 -29.16 -33.29 -10.02
N MET A 480 -30.19 -32.90 -10.74
CA MET A 480 -30.18 -31.72 -11.57
C MET A 480 -30.46 -30.48 -10.69
N THR A 481 -29.61 -29.48 -10.78
CA THR A 481 -29.73 -28.21 -10.03
C THR A 481 -29.98 -27.05 -10.97
N GLU A 482 -30.84 -26.12 -10.55
CA GLU A 482 -31.09 -24.86 -11.24
C GLU A 482 -30.33 -23.73 -10.53
N GLY A 483 -29.82 -22.81 -11.30
CA GLY A 483 -29.19 -21.59 -10.83
C GLY A 483 -29.47 -20.42 -11.74
N LYS A 484 -29.16 -19.23 -11.27
CA LYS A 484 -29.19 -18.00 -12.08
C LYS A 484 -27.80 -17.37 -12.13
N THR A 485 -27.43 -16.86 -13.30
CA THR A 485 -26.20 -16.07 -13.45
C THR A 485 -26.29 -14.82 -12.59
N ALA A 486 -25.17 -14.42 -12.01
CA ALA A 486 -25.07 -13.21 -11.18
C ALA A 486 -24.01 -12.27 -11.77
N PRO A 487 -24.17 -10.95 -11.61
CA PRO A 487 -23.13 -10.01 -12.01
C PRO A 487 -21.95 -10.15 -11.07
N GLN A 488 -20.76 -9.77 -11.55
CA GLN A 488 -19.63 -9.60 -10.63
C GLN A 488 -19.92 -8.49 -9.63
N ALA A 489 -19.56 -8.67 -8.36
CA ALA A 489 -19.70 -7.64 -7.34
C ALA A 489 -18.96 -6.33 -7.70
N ILE A 490 -19.43 -5.22 -7.12
CA ILE A 490 -18.80 -3.91 -7.22
C ILE A 490 -17.48 -3.92 -6.43
#